data_4abe4fd2b9d2b63ae357df29e366819c
#
_entry.id   4abe4fd2b9d2b63ae357df29e366819c
#
_cell.length_a   1.000
_cell.length_b   1.000
_cell.length_c   1.000
_cell.angle_alpha   90.00
_cell.angle_beta   90.00
_cell.angle_gamma   90.00
#
_symmetry.space_group_name_H-M   'P 1'
#
loop_
_entity.id
_entity.type
_entity.pdbx_description
1 polymer ?
#
loop_
_entity_poly.entity_id
_entity_poly.type
_entity_poly.pdbx_seq_one_letter_code
_entity_poly.pdbx_strand_id
1 'polypeptide(L)'
;YRQLEHYTTDYKNLGPLENEEWGLPETSAEEMHAADFMIEQVHKYPGQVTIFAVGACTNVAIAVMKDPTFAENAAGIVYMGGAIDVPGNTTPTAEFNWWYDPDAAAVALRANWNYQLVVPHDVAPKVLMAKDVYDLYAEKNHSAVTELLVEKYGPRYEENPTSTSYCWDPITVGVFLCPDLIKTSEIRDIAIETSPGYTYGKAVTWDLGKGPYNSSEATIVLDVDRDGFWTFMSDLFGENF
;
A
#
# COMPACT_ATOMS: atom_id res chain seq x y z
N TYR A 1 18.86 11.17 -3.46
CA TYR A 1 19.83 10.67 -2.48
C TYR A 1 19.87 11.49 -1.19
N ARG A 2 19.96 12.81 -1.20
CA ARG A 2 19.93 13.65 0.02
C ARG A 2 18.60 13.60 0.76
N GLN A 3 17.50 13.36 0.07
CA GLN A 3 16.18 13.25 0.68
C GLN A 3 15.99 11.91 1.44
N LEU A 4 16.57 10.82 0.92
CA LEU A 4 16.59 9.53 1.60
C LEU A 4 17.42 9.56 2.90
N GLU A 5 18.53 10.33 2.93
CA GLU A 5 19.32 10.51 4.15
C GLU A 5 18.52 11.17 5.29
N HIS A 6 17.61 12.09 4.97
CA HIS A 6 16.76 12.73 6.00
C HIS A 6 15.84 11.70 6.68
N TYR A 7 15.09 10.93 5.91
CA TYR A 7 14.20 9.91 6.46
C TYR A 7 14.95 8.79 7.19
N THR A 8 16.05 8.29 6.64
CA THR A 8 16.83 7.23 7.29
C THR A 8 17.52 7.71 8.58
N THR A 9 17.81 9.00 8.70
CA THR A 9 18.41 9.57 9.91
C THR A 9 17.38 9.64 11.04
N ASP A 10 16.15 10.00 10.75
CA ASP A 10 15.08 10.07 11.74
C ASP A 10 14.77 8.68 12.33
N TYR A 11 14.70 7.64 11.50
CA TYR A 11 14.52 6.26 11.97
C TYR A 11 15.70 5.73 12.80
N LYS A 12 16.91 6.11 12.50
CA LYS A 12 18.10 5.72 13.28
C LYS A 12 18.16 6.36 14.67
N ASN A 13 17.47 7.48 14.85
CA ASN A 13 17.41 8.22 16.10
C ASN A 13 16.20 7.83 16.97
N LEU A 14 15.34 6.92 16.52
CA LEU A 14 14.33 6.32 17.37
C LEU A 14 15.05 5.53 18.45
N GLY A 15 14.83 5.91 19.71
CA GLY A 15 15.30 5.16 20.87
C GLY A 15 14.68 3.76 20.90
N PRO A 16 15.08 2.93 21.87
CA PRO A 16 14.43 1.64 22.06
C PRO A 16 12.92 1.85 22.23
N LEU A 17 12.12 1.00 21.60
CA LEU A 17 10.66 1.02 21.76
C LEU A 17 10.36 0.81 23.24
N GLU A 18 9.72 1.79 23.87
CA GLU A 18 9.20 1.66 25.24
C GLU A 18 7.89 0.85 25.13
N ASN A 19 7.97 -0.42 25.51
CA ASN A 19 6.84 -1.33 25.46
C ASN A 19 6.08 -1.41 26.81
N GLU A 20 6.05 -0.30 27.57
CA GLU A 20 5.37 -0.27 28.86
C GLU A 20 3.85 -0.48 28.74
N GLU A 21 3.25 0.00 27.64
CA GLU A 21 1.80 -0.08 27.41
C GLU A 21 1.35 -1.47 26.93
N TRP A 22 2.13 -2.10 26.04
CA TRP A 22 1.71 -3.33 25.33
C TRP A 22 2.53 -4.57 25.68
N GLY A 23 3.59 -4.42 26.46
CA GLY A 23 4.54 -5.48 26.76
C GLY A 23 5.48 -5.79 25.58
N LEU A 24 6.33 -6.78 25.78
CA LEU A 24 7.22 -7.27 24.73
C LEU A 24 6.50 -8.32 23.89
N PRO A 25 6.73 -8.36 22.56
CA PRO A 25 6.16 -9.39 21.72
C PRO A 25 6.69 -10.78 22.14
N GLU A 26 5.82 -11.79 22.12
CA GLU A 26 6.20 -13.18 22.38
C GLU A 26 6.87 -13.85 21.18
N THR A 27 6.74 -13.23 19.99
CA THR A 27 7.32 -13.71 18.73
C THR A 27 8.55 -12.88 18.35
N SER A 28 9.45 -13.46 17.59
CA SER A 28 10.63 -12.80 17.02
C SER A 28 10.52 -12.76 15.49
N ALA A 29 11.26 -11.82 14.89
CA ALA A 29 11.43 -11.82 13.44
C ALA A 29 12.16 -13.09 12.97
N GLU A 30 11.82 -13.56 11.76
CA GLU A 30 12.57 -14.62 11.10
C GLU A 30 14.02 -14.16 10.82
N GLU A 31 14.99 -15.09 10.90
CA GLU A 31 16.40 -14.82 10.57
C GLU A 31 16.64 -14.67 9.05
N MET A 32 15.63 -14.88 8.24
CA MET A 32 15.66 -14.84 6.78
C MET A 32 15.36 -13.44 6.26
N HIS A 33 16.06 -13.00 5.21
CA HIS A 33 15.73 -11.74 4.52
C HIS A 33 14.35 -11.83 3.87
N ALA A 34 13.55 -10.75 3.93
CA ALA A 34 12.18 -10.73 3.42
C ALA A 34 12.05 -11.15 1.94
N ALA A 35 13.03 -10.78 1.10
CA ALA A 35 13.04 -11.20 -0.30
C ALA A 35 13.20 -12.72 -0.46
N ASP A 36 14.06 -13.34 0.36
CA ASP A 36 14.28 -14.80 0.33
C ASP A 36 13.03 -15.53 0.85
N PHE A 37 12.39 -15.01 1.88
CA PHE A 37 11.13 -15.53 2.38
C PHE A 37 10.03 -15.49 1.30
N MET A 38 9.87 -14.35 0.61
CA MET A 38 8.88 -14.23 -0.46
C MET A 38 9.16 -15.23 -1.60
N ILE A 39 10.41 -15.38 -2.01
CA ILE A 39 10.81 -16.36 -3.05
C ILE A 39 10.46 -17.78 -2.59
N GLU A 40 10.81 -18.15 -1.37
CA GLU A 40 10.47 -19.47 -0.82
C GLU A 40 8.96 -19.72 -0.82
N GLN A 41 8.15 -18.73 -0.39
CA GLN A 41 6.70 -18.90 -0.31
C GLN A 41 6.04 -19.06 -1.69
N VAL A 42 6.45 -18.29 -2.70
CA VAL A 42 5.85 -18.42 -4.04
C VAL A 42 6.23 -19.75 -4.72
N HIS A 43 7.42 -20.30 -4.44
CA HIS A 43 7.80 -21.62 -4.91
C HIS A 43 7.11 -22.75 -4.15
N LYS A 44 6.86 -22.56 -2.85
CA LYS A 44 6.13 -23.54 -2.02
C LYS A 44 4.66 -23.61 -2.39
N TYR A 45 4.07 -22.47 -2.78
CA TYR A 45 2.65 -22.35 -3.10
C TYR A 45 2.45 -21.64 -4.46
N PRO A 46 2.90 -22.23 -5.58
CA PRO A 46 2.87 -21.58 -6.89
C PRO A 46 1.46 -21.18 -7.31
N GLY A 47 1.30 -19.94 -7.75
CA GLY A 47 0.04 -19.36 -8.17
C GLY A 47 -0.96 -19.07 -7.04
N GLN A 48 -0.56 -19.20 -5.76
CA GLN A 48 -1.46 -19.03 -4.62
C GLN A 48 -1.08 -17.85 -3.71
N VAL A 49 0.13 -17.32 -3.85
CA VAL A 49 0.64 -16.20 -3.02
C VAL A 49 0.43 -14.88 -3.73
N THR A 50 -0.34 -13.98 -3.16
CA THR A 50 -0.45 -12.58 -3.61
C THR A 50 0.49 -11.71 -2.80
N ILE A 51 1.28 -10.88 -3.47
CA ILE A 51 2.19 -9.93 -2.83
C ILE A 51 1.47 -8.59 -2.65
N PHE A 52 1.41 -8.07 -1.45
CA PHE A 52 0.95 -6.71 -1.17
C PHE A 52 2.14 -5.79 -0.93
N ALA A 53 2.46 -4.94 -1.90
CA ALA A 53 3.52 -3.94 -1.82
C ALA A 53 2.92 -2.60 -1.37
N VAL A 54 2.76 -2.43 -0.06
CA VAL A 54 2.13 -1.24 0.56
C VAL A 54 3.15 -0.27 1.18
N GLY A 55 4.38 -0.36 0.75
CA GLY A 55 5.51 0.51 1.08
C GLY A 55 6.47 0.59 -0.11
N ALA A 56 7.73 0.98 0.16
CA ALA A 56 8.78 0.96 -0.87
C ALA A 56 8.96 -0.45 -1.44
N CYS A 57 9.07 -0.54 -2.77
CA CYS A 57 9.16 -1.84 -3.47
C CYS A 57 10.53 -2.52 -3.36
N THR A 58 11.45 -2.05 -2.52
CA THR A 58 12.85 -2.51 -2.46
C THR A 58 12.96 -4.02 -2.23
N ASN A 59 12.21 -4.60 -1.29
CA ASN A 59 12.25 -6.03 -1.03
C ASN A 59 11.68 -6.85 -2.21
N VAL A 60 10.64 -6.35 -2.87
CA VAL A 60 10.06 -6.98 -4.07
C VAL A 60 11.06 -6.96 -5.22
N ALA A 61 11.71 -5.81 -5.46
CA ALA A 61 12.73 -5.68 -6.50
C ALA A 61 13.92 -6.61 -6.25
N ILE A 62 14.37 -6.75 -4.99
CA ILE A 62 15.43 -7.70 -4.62
C ILE A 62 14.99 -9.13 -4.93
N ALA A 63 13.74 -9.51 -4.61
CA ALA A 63 13.22 -10.83 -4.92
C ALA A 63 13.20 -11.09 -6.43
N VAL A 64 12.67 -10.16 -7.22
CA VAL A 64 12.66 -10.21 -8.69
C VAL A 64 14.07 -10.36 -9.28
N MET A 65 15.05 -9.60 -8.76
CA MET A 65 16.43 -9.66 -9.24
C MET A 65 17.16 -10.93 -8.82
N LYS A 66 16.83 -11.49 -7.66
CA LYS A 66 17.42 -12.76 -7.17
C LYS A 66 16.84 -13.97 -7.88
N ASP A 67 15.56 -13.95 -8.21
CA ASP A 67 14.85 -15.05 -8.86
C ASP A 67 13.96 -14.51 -9.99
N PRO A 68 14.39 -14.67 -11.25
CA PRO A 68 13.61 -14.25 -12.43
C PRO A 68 12.23 -14.92 -12.54
N THR A 69 12.00 -16.04 -11.87
CA THR A 69 10.71 -16.76 -11.87
C THR A 69 9.79 -16.37 -10.72
N PHE A 70 10.25 -15.51 -9.80
CA PHE A 70 9.50 -15.10 -8.62
C PHE A 70 8.11 -14.55 -8.96
N ALA A 71 8.04 -13.60 -9.88
CA ALA A 71 6.79 -12.95 -10.27
C ALA A 71 5.83 -13.94 -10.96
N GLU A 72 6.33 -14.82 -11.81
CA GLU A 72 5.53 -15.83 -12.52
C GLU A 72 4.95 -16.89 -11.58
N ASN A 73 5.65 -17.20 -10.48
CA ASN A 73 5.18 -18.15 -9.47
C ASN A 73 4.21 -17.54 -8.45
N ALA A 74 4.14 -16.21 -8.33
CA ALA A 74 3.11 -15.55 -7.53
C ALA A 74 1.74 -15.58 -8.22
N ALA A 75 0.65 -15.50 -7.46
CA ALA A 75 -0.68 -15.26 -8.01
C ALA A 75 -0.75 -13.88 -8.69
N GLY A 76 -0.11 -12.89 -8.10
CA GLY A 76 -0.01 -11.53 -8.60
C GLY A 76 0.52 -10.57 -7.54
N ILE A 77 0.49 -9.30 -7.86
CA ILE A 77 0.92 -8.23 -6.97
C ILE A 77 -0.11 -7.11 -6.90
N VAL A 78 -0.29 -6.56 -5.70
CA VAL A 78 -1.16 -5.42 -5.40
C VAL A 78 -0.32 -4.32 -4.78
N TYR A 79 -0.33 -3.14 -5.36
CA TYR A 79 0.45 -1.99 -4.89
C TYR A 79 -0.42 -0.93 -4.23
N MET A 80 -0.01 -0.43 -3.06
CA MET A 80 -0.31 0.94 -2.68
C MET A 80 0.86 1.80 -3.12
N GLY A 81 0.69 2.62 -4.16
CA GLY A 81 1.76 3.47 -4.67
C GLY A 81 1.39 4.28 -5.90
N GLY A 82 2.17 5.31 -6.11
CA GLY A 82 2.00 6.23 -7.21
C GLY A 82 0.91 7.29 -7.01
N ALA A 83 1.06 8.39 -7.73
CA ALA A 83 0.03 9.40 -7.97
C ALA A 83 -0.11 9.53 -9.49
N ILE A 84 -1.28 9.21 -10.03
CA ILE A 84 -1.52 9.06 -11.47
C ILE A 84 -2.09 10.34 -12.05
N ASP A 85 -3.35 10.64 -11.71
CA ASP A 85 -4.11 11.78 -12.24
C ASP A 85 -4.24 12.92 -11.21
N VAL A 86 -3.53 12.81 -10.06
CA VAL A 86 -3.52 13.78 -8.96
C VAL A 86 -2.08 14.21 -8.62
N PRO A 87 -1.88 15.34 -7.92
CA PRO A 87 -0.58 15.67 -7.35
C PRO A 87 -0.09 14.60 -6.38
N GLY A 88 1.23 14.48 -6.22
CA GLY A 88 1.82 13.59 -5.22
C GLY A 88 1.63 14.09 -3.78
N ASN A 89 1.88 13.19 -2.83
CA ASN A 89 1.83 13.51 -1.40
C ASN A 89 3.21 13.80 -0.78
N THR A 90 4.28 13.52 -1.49
CA THR A 90 5.67 13.75 -1.04
C THR A 90 6.35 14.84 -1.85
N THR A 91 6.19 14.83 -3.15
CA THR A 91 6.56 15.92 -4.05
C THR A 91 5.32 16.34 -4.84
N PRO A 92 5.34 17.48 -5.55
CA PRO A 92 4.22 17.85 -6.41
C PRO A 92 3.82 16.80 -7.45
N THR A 93 4.68 15.84 -7.73
CA THR A 93 4.49 14.85 -8.81
C THR A 93 4.56 13.39 -8.37
N ALA A 94 5.02 13.10 -7.14
CA ALA A 94 5.30 11.75 -6.72
C ALA A 94 4.67 11.39 -5.36
N GLU A 95 4.18 10.16 -5.28
CA GLU A 95 3.70 9.53 -4.06
C GLU A 95 4.88 8.89 -3.31
N PHE A 96 4.78 8.79 -1.97
CA PHE A 96 5.87 8.45 -1.07
C PHE A 96 6.47 7.07 -1.32
N ASN A 97 5.68 6.03 -1.47
CA ASN A 97 6.17 4.65 -1.56
C ASN A 97 7.05 4.44 -2.79
N TRP A 98 6.62 4.96 -3.93
CA TRP A 98 7.36 4.85 -5.19
C TRP A 98 8.45 5.91 -5.34
N TRP A 99 8.28 7.07 -4.71
CA TRP A 99 9.32 8.08 -4.63
C TRP A 99 10.49 7.66 -3.73
N TYR A 100 10.24 6.85 -2.70
CA TYR A 100 11.25 6.41 -1.76
C TYR A 100 12.33 5.54 -2.42
N ASP A 101 11.92 4.65 -3.35
CA ASP A 101 12.81 3.82 -4.17
C ASP A 101 12.22 3.62 -5.57
N PRO A 102 12.34 4.62 -6.46
CA PRO A 102 11.75 4.55 -7.80
C PRO A 102 12.38 3.47 -8.70
N ASP A 103 13.66 3.19 -8.52
CA ASP A 103 14.33 2.13 -9.26
C ASP A 103 13.73 0.77 -8.89
N ALA A 104 13.48 0.53 -7.61
CA ALA A 104 12.81 -0.67 -7.14
C ALA A 104 11.35 -0.76 -7.63
N ALA A 105 10.60 0.35 -7.60
CA ALA A 105 9.24 0.39 -8.14
C ALA A 105 9.22 0.07 -9.64
N ALA A 106 10.17 0.61 -10.41
CA ALA A 106 10.32 0.31 -11.84
C ALA A 106 10.70 -1.15 -12.11
N VAL A 107 11.55 -1.76 -11.28
CA VAL A 107 11.89 -3.19 -11.37
C VAL A 107 10.68 -4.06 -11.03
N ALA A 108 9.98 -3.75 -9.96
CA ALA A 108 8.80 -4.50 -9.53
C ALA A 108 7.69 -4.46 -10.59
N LEU A 109 7.36 -3.28 -11.14
CA LEU A 109 6.33 -3.14 -12.17
C LEU A 109 6.65 -3.90 -13.46
N ARG A 110 7.94 -3.99 -13.84
CA ARG A 110 8.39 -4.68 -15.08
C ARG A 110 8.55 -6.18 -14.94
N ALA A 111 8.39 -6.73 -13.75
CA ALA A 111 8.44 -8.17 -13.57
C ALA A 111 7.23 -8.84 -14.23
N ASN A 112 7.39 -10.11 -14.61
CA ASN A 112 6.37 -10.87 -15.36
C ASN A 112 5.28 -11.42 -14.43
N TRP A 113 4.49 -10.53 -13.84
CA TRP A 113 3.38 -10.90 -12.97
C TRP A 113 2.19 -11.45 -13.76
N ASN A 114 1.49 -12.44 -13.18
CA ASN A 114 0.22 -12.92 -13.71
C ASN A 114 -0.88 -11.86 -13.61
N TYR A 115 -0.77 -10.94 -12.65
CA TYR A 115 -1.72 -9.89 -12.37
C TYR A 115 -1.06 -8.74 -11.62
N GLN A 116 -1.36 -7.51 -11.99
CA GLN A 116 -0.92 -6.29 -11.29
C GLN A 116 -2.10 -5.36 -11.02
N LEU A 117 -2.35 -5.04 -9.75
CA LEU A 117 -3.33 -4.04 -9.33
C LEU A 117 -2.60 -2.88 -8.64
N VAL A 118 -2.86 -1.67 -9.09
CA VAL A 118 -2.34 -0.44 -8.50
C VAL A 118 -3.50 0.31 -7.86
N VAL A 119 -3.41 0.56 -6.55
CA VAL A 119 -4.31 1.43 -5.80
C VAL A 119 -3.53 2.70 -5.44
N PRO A 120 -3.58 3.74 -6.29
CA PRO A 120 -2.73 4.91 -6.16
C PRO A 120 -3.27 5.91 -5.13
N HIS A 121 -2.47 6.95 -4.87
CA HIS A 121 -2.88 8.10 -4.04
C HIS A 121 -4.18 8.76 -4.52
N ASP A 122 -4.54 8.61 -5.77
CA ASP A 122 -5.80 9.11 -6.39
C ASP A 122 -7.06 8.66 -5.63
N VAL A 123 -7.01 7.49 -5.00
CA VAL A 123 -8.13 6.90 -4.24
C VAL A 123 -8.18 7.41 -2.81
N ALA A 124 -7.03 7.57 -2.15
CA ALA A 124 -6.96 7.85 -0.72
C ALA A 124 -7.75 9.12 -0.28
N PRO A 125 -7.73 10.24 -1.01
CA PRO A 125 -8.54 11.42 -0.65
C PRO A 125 -10.05 11.21 -0.75
N LYS A 126 -10.50 10.19 -1.48
CA LYS A 126 -11.92 9.88 -1.69
C LYS A 126 -12.49 8.98 -0.60
N VAL A 127 -11.62 8.29 0.16
CA VAL A 127 -11.99 7.28 1.17
C VAL A 127 -11.41 7.66 2.54
N LEU A 128 -11.59 8.93 2.94
CA LEU A 128 -11.10 9.41 4.23
C LEU A 128 -11.87 8.79 5.38
N MET A 129 -11.15 8.40 6.43
CA MET A 129 -11.72 8.13 7.74
C MET A 129 -12.07 9.46 8.41
N ALA A 130 -13.36 9.71 8.59
CA ALA A 130 -13.91 10.87 9.27
C ALA A 130 -14.72 10.43 10.50
N LYS A 131 -15.36 11.38 11.19
CA LYS A 131 -16.09 11.07 12.41
C LYS A 131 -17.24 10.07 12.21
N ASP A 132 -17.91 10.09 11.06
CA ASP A 132 -18.98 9.16 10.72
C ASP A 132 -18.49 7.69 10.71
N VAL A 133 -17.27 7.45 10.23
CA VAL A 133 -16.61 6.14 10.27
C VAL A 133 -16.24 5.74 11.70
N TYR A 134 -15.70 6.69 12.46
CA TYR A 134 -15.42 6.45 13.88
C TYR A 134 -16.69 6.07 14.65
N ASP A 135 -17.80 6.79 14.44
CA ASP A 135 -19.08 6.51 15.08
C ASP A 135 -19.61 5.10 14.70
N LEU A 136 -19.41 4.69 13.44
CA LEU A 136 -19.75 3.34 12.98
C LEU A 136 -18.95 2.26 13.74
N TYR A 137 -17.65 2.47 13.95
CA TYR A 137 -16.83 1.54 14.73
C TYR A 137 -17.22 1.55 16.21
N ALA A 138 -17.50 2.71 16.79
CA ALA A 138 -17.93 2.82 18.18
C ALA A 138 -19.26 2.11 18.45
N GLU A 139 -20.18 2.14 17.49
CA GLU A 139 -21.45 1.40 17.55
C GLU A 139 -21.25 -0.11 17.48
N LYS A 140 -20.30 -0.57 16.65
CA LYS A 140 -20.00 -1.99 16.43
C LYS A 140 -18.85 -2.51 17.31
N ASN A 141 -18.51 -1.80 18.38
CA ASN A 141 -17.36 -2.10 19.24
C ASN A 141 -17.53 -3.43 20.00
N HIS A 142 -17.13 -4.53 19.36
CA HIS A 142 -17.24 -5.88 19.90
C HIS A 142 -15.98 -6.72 19.73
N SER A 143 -14.89 -6.16 19.19
CA SER A 143 -13.61 -6.83 19.00
C SER A 143 -12.46 -6.02 19.57
N ALA A 144 -11.34 -6.66 19.87
CA ALA A 144 -10.12 -5.97 20.32
C ALA A 144 -9.63 -4.92 19.30
N VAL A 145 -9.87 -5.12 18.01
CA VAL A 145 -9.50 -4.17 16.95
C VAL A 145 -10.37 -2.92 17.03
N THR A 146 -11.69 -3.06 17.13
CA THR A 146 -12.60 -1.91 17.23
C THR A 146 -12.42 -1.17 18.56
N GLU A 147 -12.16 -1.87 19.68
CA GLU A 147 -11.82 -1.26 20.96
C GLU A 147 -10.56 -0.39 20.84
N LEU A 148 -9.51 -0.91 20.24
CA LEU A 148 -8.26 -0.17 19.99
C LEU A 148 -8.49 1.07 19.11
N LEU A 149 -9.27 0.93 18.03
CA LEU A 149 -9.60 2.06 17.15
C LEU A 149 -10.36 3.16 17.90
N VAL A 150 -11.35 2.78 18.70
CA VAL A 150 -12.13 3.72 19.50
C VAL A 150 -11.26 4.43 20.54
N GLU A 151 -10.40 3.70 21.24
CA GLU A 151 -9.46 4.26 22.21
C GLU A 151 -8.48 5.25 21.56
N LYS A 152 -7.89 4.89 20.42
CA LYS A 152 -6.84 5.73 19.78
C LYS A 152 -7.41 6.94 19.05
N TYR A 153 -8.58 6.83 18.44
CA TYR A 153 -9.16 7.92 17.64
C TYR A 153 -10.20 8.74 18.38
N GLY A 154 -10.80 8.23 19.49
CA GLY A 154 -11.79 8.94 20.29
C GLY A 154 -11.37 10.33 20.72
N PRO A 155 -10.24 10.51 21.42
CA PRO A 155 -9.76 11.82 21.88
C PRO A 155 -9.60 12.82 20.74
N ARG A 156 -9.16 12.37 19.57
CA ARG A 156 -9.00 13.21 18.38
C ARG A 156 -10.33 13.79 17.89
N TYR A 157 -11.40 12.98 17.86
CA TYR A 157 -12.71 13.41 17.40
C TYR A 157 -13.48 14.19 18.47
N GLU A 158 -13.17 13.99 19.75
CA GLU A 158 -13.65 14.85 20.84
C GLU A 158 -13.05 16.26 20.73
N GLU A 159 -11.75 16.37 20.47
CA GLU A 159 -11.06 17.65 20.30
C GLU A 159 -11.45 18.35 18.98
N ASN A 160 -11.49 17.60 17.89
CA ASN A 160 -11.80 18.11 16.55
C ASN A 160 -12.72 17.16 15.76
N PRO A 161 -14.05 17.35 15.85
CA PRO A 161 -15.02 16.50 15.14
C PRO A 161 -14.91 16.53 13.60
N THR A 162 -14.23 17.51 13.02
CA THR A 162 -14.01 17.64 11.58
C THR A 162 -12.70 17.01 11.10
N SER A 163 -11.95 16.41 12.01
CA SER A 163 -10.69 15.73 11.69
C SER A 163 -10.91 14.59 10.72
N THR A 164 -9.93 14.38 9.83
CA THR A 164 -9.93 13.25 8.89
C THR A 164 -8.56 12.58 8.86
N SER A 165 -8.52 11.31 8.49
CA SER A 165 -7.29 10.55 8.27
C SER A 165 -7.35 9.84 6.93
N TYR A 166 -6.20 9.73 6.29
CA TYR A 166 -6.06 8.86 5.13
C TYR A 166 -6.04 7.39 5.55
N CYS A 167 -6.50 6.53 4.65
CA CYS A 167 -6.55 5.09 4.83
C CYS A 167 -5.97 4.42 3.56
N TRP A 168 -4.64 4.50 3.37
CA TRP A 168 -4.00 4.03 2.14
C TRP A 168 -4.00 2.50 2.02
N ASP A 169 -3.36 1.82 2.96
CA ASP A 169 -3.11 0.38 2.87
C ASP A 169 -4.36 -0.48 3.07
N PRO A 170 -5.25 -0.16 4.04
CA PRO A 170 -6.50 -0.90 4.17
C PRO A 170 -7.40 -0.82 2.94
N ILE A 171 -7.43 0.32 2.20
CA ILE A 171 -8.17 0.41 0.93
C ILE A 171 -7.60 -0.58 -0.09
N THR A 172 -6.28 -0.68 -0.17
CA THR A 172 -5.57 -1.57 -1.09
C THR A 172 -5.94 -3.03 -0.86
N VAL A 173 -5.97 -3.45 0.41
CA VAL A 173 -6.42 -4.80 0.78
C VAL A 173 -7.92 -4.97 0.59
N GLY A 174 -8.72 -3.97 0.98
CA GLY A 174 -10.18 -4.02 0.91
C GLY A 174 -10.70 -4.19 -0.52
N VAL A 175 -10.17 -3.43 -1.50
CA VAL A 175 -10.60 -3.55 -2.90
C VAL A 175 -10.12 -4.86 -3.56
N PHE A 176 -9.05 -5.47 -3.06
CA PHE A 176 -8.63 -6.79 -3.49
C PHE A 176 -9.57 -7.88 -2.95
N LEU A 177 -9.94 -7.80 -1.68
CA LEU A 177 -10.85 -8.77 -1.03
C LEU A 177 -12.29 -8.64 -1.52
N CYS A 178 -12.73 -7.41 -1.83
CA CYS A 178 -14.08 -7.09 -2.29
C CYS A 178 -14.00 -6.20 -3.55
N PRO A 179 -13.77 -6.78 -4.74
CA PRO A 179 -13.63 -6.01 -5.99
C PRO A 179 -14.86 -5.18 -6.36
N ASP A 180 -16.04 -5.52 -5.86
CA ASP A 180 -17.29 -4.78 -6.09
C ASP A 180 -17.25 -3.36 -5.48
N LEU A 181 -16.29 -3.08 -4.59
CA LEU A 181 -16.01 -1.75 -4.07
C LEU A 181 -15.38 -0.80 -5.11
N ILE A 182 -14.80 -1.34 -6.19
CA ILE A 182 -14.16 -0.55 -7.23
C ILE A 182 -15.26 0.05 -8.14
N LYS A 183 -15.43 1.37 -8.09
CA LYS A 183 -16.34 2.09 -8.99
C LYS A 183 -15.76 2.32 -10.37
N THR A 184 -14.47 2.58 -10.43
CA THR A 184 -13.76 2.85 -11.67
C THR A 184 -12.34 2.32 -11.61
N SER A 185 -11.97 1.57 -12.62
CA SER A 185 -10.58 1.16 -12.87
C SER A 185 -10.30 1.15 -14.36
N GLU A 186 -9.04 1.31 -14.71
CA GLU A 186 -8.58 1.27 -16.10
C GLU A 186 -7.33 0.39 -16.20
N ILE A 187 -7.20 -0.31 -17.32
CA ILE A 187 -5.94 -0.98 -17.65
C ILE A 187 -5.11 0.01 -18.45
N ARG A 188 -3.95 0.35 -17.93
CA ARG A 188 -3.02 1.31 -18.55
C ARG A 188 -1.61 0.74 -18.63
N ASP A 189 -0.82 1.22 -19.57
CA ASP A 189 0.62 1.10 -19.49
C ASP A 189 1.16 2.05 -18.44
N ILE A 190 2.09 1.60 -17.60
CA ILE A 190 2.66 2.38 -16.49
C ILE A 190 4.17 2.23 -16.42
N ALA A 191 4.85 3.32 -16.11
CA ALA A 191 6.28 3.35 -15.82
C ALA A 191 6.60 4.37 -14.72
N ILE A 192 7.79 4.27 -14.14
CA ILE A 192 8.27 5.19 -13.11
C ILE A 192 9.40 6.04 -13.66
N GLU A 193 9.35 7.34 -13.42
CA GLU A 193 10.46 8.25 -13.72
C GLU A 193 11.59 8.06 -12.69
N THR A 194 12.70 7.50 -13.15
CA THR A 194 13.87 7.22 -12.32
C THR A 194 15.01 8.22 -12.51
N SER A 195 14.90 9.10 -13.51
CA SER A 195 15.92 10.12 -13.74
C SER A 195 15.89 11.20 -12.65
N PRO A 196 17.02 11.61 -12.10
CA PRO A 196 17.07 12.69 -11.13
C PRO A 196 16.50 14.00 -11.69
N GLY A 197 15.49 14.57 -10.99
CA GLY A 197 14.83 15.80 -11.44
C GLY A 197 13.56 16.09 -10.65
N TYR A 198 12.76 17.04 -11.13
CA TYR A 198 11.53 17.47 -10.47
C TYR A 198 10.40 16.42 -10.52
N THR A 199 10.54 15.44 -11.41
CA THR A 199 9.56 14.35 -11.61
C THR A 199 10.07 12.99 -11.12
N TYR A 200 11.21 12.96 -10.40
CA TYR A 200 11.76 11.75 -9.83
C TYR A 200 10.73 11.01 -8.97
N GLY A 201 10.50 9.75 -9.26
CA GLY A 201 9.52 8.90 -8.59
C GLY A 201 8.08 9.06 -9.09
N LYS A 202 7.85 9.90 -10.13
CA LYS A 202 6.52 10.05 -10.73
C LYS A 202 6.10 8.75 -11.43
N ALA A 203 4.87 8.29 -11.16
CA ALA A 203 4.17 7.34 -12.00
C ALA A 203 3.66 8.03 -13.27
N VAL A 204 4.02 7.49 -14.43
CA VAL A 204 3.58 7.98 -15.74
C VAL A 204 2.77 6.88 -16.42
N THR A 205 1.59 7.21 -16.90
CA THR A 205 0.69 6.25 -17.56
C THR A 205 0.33 6.66 -18.97
N TRP A 206 -0.01 5.66 -19.77
CA TRP A 206 -0.49 5.79 -21.14
C TRP A 206 -1.70 4.87 -21.33
N ASP A 207 -2.52 5.16 -22.35
CA ASP A 207 -3.51 4.19 -22.80
C ASP A 207 -2.83 2.86 -23.11
N LEU A 208 -3.51 1.76 -22.85
CA LEU A 208 -3.01 0.41 -23.06
C LEU A 208 -2.40 0.23 -24.47
N GLY A 209 -1.19 -0.27 -24.53
CA GLY A 209 -0.42 -0.45 -25.76
C GLY A 209 0.16 0.82 -26.38
N LYS A 210 0.15 1.96 -25.66
CA LYS A 210 0.72 3.25 -26.11
C LYS A 210 1.97 3.63 -25.31
N GLY A 211 2.29 2.92 -24.24
CA GLY A 211 3.48 3.17 -23.44
C GLY A 211 4.79 2.78 -24.16
N PRO A 212 5.93 3.29 -23.68
CA PRO A 212 7.23 2.89 -24.20
C PRO A 212 7.56 1.44 -23.85
N TYR A 213 8.57 0.87 -24.49
CA TYR A 213 8.98 -0.53 -24.34
C TYR A 213 9.32 -0.94 -22.88
N ASN A 214 9.60 0.02 -22.02
CA ASN A 214 9.92 -0.20 -20.61
C ASN A 214 8.74 0.09 -19.65
N SER A 215 7.54 0.31 -20.19
CA SER A 215 6.30 0.32 -19.41
C SER A 215 5.75 -1.09 -19.21
N SER A 216 4.83 -1.23 -18.28
CA SER A 216 4.15 -2.49 -17.94
C SER A 216 2.66 -2.27 -17.91
N GLU A 217 1.90 -3.28 -18.23
CA GLU A 217 0.44 -3.26 -18.09
C GLU A 217 0.06 -3.42 -16.61
N ALA A 218 -0.86 -2.58 -16.12
CA ALA A 218 -1.45 -2.72 -14.79
C ALA A 218 -2.91 -2.25 -14.78
N THR A 219 -3.72 -2.88 -13.93
CA THR A 219 -5.06 -2.38 -13.59
C THR A 219 -4.90 -1.29 -12.55
N ILE A 220 -5.37 -0.08 -12.84
CA ILE A 220 -5.27 1.08 -11.95
C ILE A 220 -6.65 1.42 -11.42
N VAL A 221 -6.80 1.41 -10.10
CA VAL A 221 -8.03 1.82 -9.42
C VAL A 221 -8.10 3.34 -9.38
N LEU A 222 -9.18 3.91 -9.88
CA LEU A 222 -9.36 5.36 -9.94
C LEU A 222 -10.45 5.87 -9.01
N ASP A 223 -11.42 5.03 -8.65
CA ASP A 223 -12.49 5.38 -7.73
C ASP A 223 -13.02 4.16 -6.97
N VAL A 224 -13.43 4.38 -5.71
CA VAL A 224 -13.89 3.34 -4.78
C VAL A 224 -15.17 3.81 -4.10
N ASP A 225 -16.07 2.88 -3.82
CA ASP A 225 -17.24 3.14 -2.99
C ASP A 225 -16.84 3.34 -1.53
N ARG A 226 -16.79 4.61 -1.10
CA ARG A 226 -16.38 5.00 0.25
C ARG A 226 -17.26 4.35 1.32
N ASP A 227 -18.55 4.45 1.17
CA ASP A 227 -19.49 3.99 2.21
C ASP A 227 -19.55 2.46 2.26
N GLY A 228 -19.52 1.82 1.09
CA GLY A 228 -19.37 0.37 0.97
C GLY A 228 -18.06 -0.13 1.59
N PHE A 229 -16.94 0.56 1.33
CA PHE A 229 -15.65 0.21 1.91
C PHE A 229 -15.66 0.29 3.45
N TRP A 230 -16.16 1.38 4.03
CA TRP A 230 -16.18 1.52 5.49
C TRP A 230 -17.17 0.56 6.16
N THR A 231 -18.28 0.22 5.49
CA THR A 231 -19.19 -0.84 5.94
C THR A 231 -18.49 -2.19 5.94
N PHE A 232 -17.82 -2.56 4.84
CA PHE A 232 -17.06 -3.80 4.72
C PHE A 232 -15.97 -3.90 5.80
N MET A 233 -15.18 -2.85 6.00
CA MET A 233 -14.13 -2.82 7.02
C MET A 233 -14.68 -2.90 8.44
N SER A 234 -15.80 -2.24 8.71
CA SER A 234 -16.49 -2.28 10.01
C SER A 234 -17.04 -3.68 10.32
N ASP A 235 -17.57 -4.37 9.32
CA ASP A 235 -18.05 -5.74 9.47
C ASP A 235 -16.87 -6.69 9.73
N LEU A 236 -15.79 -6.56 8.94
CA LEU A 236 -14.57 -7.36 9.09
C LEU A 236 -13.93 -7.18 10.48
N PHE A 237 -13.79 -5.94 10.96
CA PHE A 237 -13.17 -5.66 12.26
C PHE A 237 -14.11 -5.94 13.45
N GLY A 238 -15.42 -5.93 13.23
CA GLY A 238 -16.41 -6.25 14.26
C GLY A 238 -16.55 -7.76 14.55
N GLU A 239 -16.02 -8.61 13.67
CA GLU A 239 -16.00 -10.05 13.88
C GLU A 239 -14.90 -10.44 14.88
N ASN A 240 -15.25 -11.27 15.87
CA ASN A 240 -14.26 -11.90 16.74
C ASN A 240 -13.72 -13.15 16.01
N PHE A 241 -12.48 -13.08 15.58
CA PHE A 241 -11.72 -14.20 15.02
C PHE A 241 -11.19 -15.10 16.12
#